data_7ce42d2a5458752a17a696135856a664
#
_entry.id   7ce42d2a5458752a17a696135856a664
#
_cell.length_a   1.000
_cell.length_b   1.000
_cell.length_c   1.000
_cell.angle_alpha   90.00
_cell.angle_beta   90.00
_cell.angle_gamma   90.00
#
_symmetry.space_group_name_H-M   'P 1'
#
loop_
_entity.id
_entity.type
_entity.pdbx_description
1 polymer ?
#
loop_
_entity_poly.entity_id
_entity_poly.type
_entity_poly.pdbx_seq_one_letter_code
_entity_poly.pdbx_strand_id
1 'polypeptide(L)' 'MKHIDVIFSDKEKMSFESIDELKDYCCSKYSVQPYQVKVDQNGNVGLYNKTGEVFAFPCKIIN' A
#
# COMPACT_ATOMS: atom_id res chain seq x y z
N MET A 1 -21.31 -2.46 0.21
CA MET A 1 -20.07 -2.42 0.95
C MET A 1 -18.93 -2.01 0.05
N LYS A 2 -18.12 -1.07 0.49
CA LYS A 2 -17.03 -0.56 -0.33
C LYS A 2 -15.78 -1.43 -0.19
N HIS A 3 -15.17 -1.70 -1.32
CA HIS A 3 -13.88 -2.37 -1.35
C HIS A 3 -12.83 -1.39 -1.86
N ILE A 4 -11.60 -1.61 -1.44
CA ILE A 4 -10.47 -0.85 -1.95
C ILE A 4 -9.76 -1.77 -2.93
N ASP A 5 -9.86 -1.44 -4.21
CA ASP A 5 -9.21 -2.21 -5.26
C ASP A 5 -7.83 -1.62 -5.53
N VAL A 6 -6.85 -2.50 -5.60
CA VAL A 6 -5.46 -2.11 -5.68
C VAL A 6 -4.79 -2.90 -6.79
N ILE A 7 -3.92 -2.24 -7.54
CA ILE A 7 -3.09 -2.91 -8.53
C ILE A 7 -1.63 -2.78 -8.11
N PHE A 8 -0.95 -3.91 -8.08
CA PHE A 8 0.47 -3.97 -7.71
C PHE A 8 1.36 -3.82 -8.94
N SER A 9 2.64 -3.54 -8.71
CA SER A 9 3.59 -3.29 -9.78
C SER A 9 3.79 -4.50 -10.70
N ASP A 10 3.50 -5.71 -10.20
CA ASP A 10 3.53 -6.92 -11.01
C ASP A 10 2.23 -7.18 -11.74
N LYS A 11 1.32 -6.19 -11.72
CA LYS A 11 0.00 -6.24 -12.35
C LYS A 11 -1.01 -7.13 -11.64
N GLU A 12 -0.68 -7.63 -10.46
CA GLU A 12 -1.61 -8.37 -9.64
C GLU A 12 -2.66 -7.41 -9.05
N LYS A 13 -3.92 -7.79 -9.12
CA LYS A 13 -5.00 -6.99 -8.54
C LYS A 13 -5.52 -7.65 -7.29
N MET A 14 -5.77 -6.84 -6.27
CA MET A 14 -6.31 -7.33 -5.01
C MET A 14 -7.33 -6.34 -4.47
N SER A 15 -8.22 -6.84 -3.63
CA SER A 15 -9.23 -6.02 -2.97
C SER A 15 -9.08 -6.16 -1.46
N PHE A 16 -9.22 -5.03 -0.76
CA PHE A 16 -9.16 -4.99 0.69
C PHE A 16 -10.38 -4.27 1.22
N GLU A 17 -10.76 -4.57 2.45
CA GLU A 17 -11.94 -3.95 3.04
C GLU A 17 -11.62 -2.59 3.67
N SER A 18 -10.35 -2.34 3.98
CA SER A 18 -9.93 -1.08 4.61
C SER A 18 -8.48 -0.78 4.27
N ILE A 19 -8.11 0.48 4.52
CA ILE A 19 -6.70 0.91 4.37
C ILE A 19 -5.81 0.16 5.36
N ASP A 20 -6.32 -0.10 6.57
CA ASP A 20 -5.54 -0.84 7.56
C ASP A 20 -5.22 -2.25 7.07
N GLU A 21 -6.18 -2.90 6.43
CA GLU A 21 -5.96 -4.24 5.88
C GLU A 21 -4.92 -4.21 4.75
N LEU A 22 -4.99 -3.20 3.90
CA LEU A 22 -4.00 -3.00 2.84
C LEU A 22 -2.61 -2.79 3.44
N LYS A 23 -2.51 -1.97 4.47
CA LYS A 23 -1.23 -1.72 5.13
C LYS A 23 -0.66 -2.99 5.76
N ASP A 24 -1.50 -3.78 6.42
CA ASP A 24 -1.06 -5.03 7.03
C ASP A 24 -0.51 -5.98 5.99
N TYR A 25 -1.18 -6.06 4.85
CA TYR A 25 -0.71 -6.91 3.75
C TYR A 25 0.66 -6.46 3.25
N CYS A 26 0.83 -5.15 3.06
CA CYS A 26 2.09 -4.59 2.60
C CYS A 26 3.21 -4.80 3.62
N CYS A 27 2.91 -4.65 4.90
CA CYS A 27 3.89 -4.89 5.96
C CYS A 27 4.41 -6.32 5.91
N SER A 28 3.51 -7.27 5.73
CA SER A 28 3.88 -8.68 5.65
C SER A 28 4.65 -9.00 4.38
N LYS A 29 4.17 -8.46 3.26
CA LYS A 29 4.75 -8.77 1.95
C LYS A 29 6.16 -8.17 1.79
N TYR A 30 6.36 -6.96 2.29
CA TYR A 30 7.61 -6.22 2.08
C TYR A 30 8.48 -6.13 3.33
N SER A 31 8.06 -6.75 4.42
CA SER A 31 8.82 -6.78 5.69
C SER A 31 9.10 -5.39 6.22
N VAL A 32 8.09 -4.53 6.22
CA VAL A 32 8.19 -3.17 6.76
C VAL A 32 7.21 -2.99 7.90
N GLN A 33 7.41 -1.93 8.69
CA GLN A 33 6.52 -1.60 9.78
C GLN A 33 5.32 -0.80 9.27
N PRO A 34 4.19 -0.81 9.98
CA PRO A 34 3.00 -0.08 9.54
C PRO A 34 3.23 1.40 9.28
N TYR A 35 4.06 2.07 10.09
CA TYR A 35 4.31 3.49 9.88
C TYR A 35 5.11 3.78 8.61
N GLN A 36 5.71 2.75 8.03
CA GLN A 36 6.48 2.89 6.79
C GLN A 36 5.62 2.76 5.53
N VAL A 37 4.32 2.49 5.70
CA VAL A 37 3.39 2.38 4.57
C VAL A 37 2.45 3.56 4.61
N LYS A 38 2.44 4.37 3.55
CA LYS A 38 1.58 5.54 3.48
C LYS A 38 0.88 5.61 2.13
N VAL A 39 -0.35 6.11 2.16
CA VAL A 39 -1.15 6.31 0.94
C VAL A 39 -1.28 7.81 0.71
N ASP A 40 -0.93 8.27 -0.48
CA ASP A 40 -1.04 9.69 -0.80
C ASP A 40 -2.44 10.01 -1.33
N GLN A 41 -2.68 11.30 -1.60
CA GLN A 41 -3.99 11.74 -2.03
C GLN A 41 -4.34 11.29 -3.46
N ASN A 42 -3.37 10.79 -4.20
CA ASN A 42 -3.58 10.27 -5.55
C ASN A 42 -3.82 8.76 -5.55
N GLY A 43 -3.83 8.14 -4.36
CA GLY A 43 -4.04 6.71 -4.24
C GLY A 43 -2.78 5.88 -4.40
N ASN A 44 -1.62 6.51 -4.51
CA ASN A 44 -0.37 5.76 -4.59
C ASN A 44 0.05 5.30 -3.19
N VAL A 45 0.37 4.03 -3.07
CA VAL A 45 0.86 3.47 -1.82
C VAL A 45 2.38 3.51 -1.87
N GLY A 46 2.97 4.16 -0.87
CA GLY A 46 4.42 4.30 -0.82
C GLY A 46 5.02 3.57 0.37
N LEU A 47 6.20 3.00 0.16
CA LEU A 47 7.00 2.41 1.21
C LEU A 47 8.10 3.39 1.56
N TYR A 48 8.23 3.67 2.86
CA TYR A 48 9.17 4.68 3.35
C TYR A 48 10.22 4.03 4.24
N ASN A 49 11.42 4.59 4.24
CA ASN A 49 12.44 4.12 5.16
C ASN A 49 12.22 4.75 6.53
N LYS A 50 13.06 4.41 7.50
CA LYS A 50 12.89 4.88 8.86
C LYS A 50 13.11 6.38 9.02
N THR A 51 13.76 7.00 8.05
CA THR A 51 13.99 8.46 8.07
C THR A 51 12.87 9.23 7.37
N GLY A 52 11.89 8.52 6.81
CA GLY A 52 10.73 9.16 6.19
C GLY A 52 10.85 9.39 4.70
N GLU A 53 11.85 8.82 4.06
CA GLU A 53 12.01 8.94 2.62
C GLU A 53 11.36 7.76 1.92
N VAL A 54 10.62 8.04 0.84
CA VAL A 54 9.99 7.00 0.05
C VAL A 54 11.06 6.27 -0.76
N PHE A 55 10.98 4.94 -0.78
CA PHE A 55 11.93 4.15 -1.58
C PHE A 55 11.24 3.25 -2.60
N ALA A 56 9.93 3.12 -2.54
CA ALA A 56 9.21 2.30 -3.51
C ALA A 56 7.72 2.65 -3.50
N PHE A 57 7.07 2.40 -4.63
CA PHE A 57 5.62 2.49 -4.76
C PHE A 57 5.12 1.14 -5.24
N PRO A 58 4.83 0.21 -4.32
CA PRO A 58 4.50 -1.16 -4.69
C PRO A 58 3.13 -1.32 -5.34
N CYS A 59 2.20 -0.42 -5.07
CA CYS A 59 0.86 -0.56 -5.59
C CYS A 59 0.13 0.78 -5.60
N LYS A 60 -1.04 0.76 -6.23
CA LYS A 60 -1.87 1.95 -6.37
C LYS A 60 -3.33 1.56 -6.18
N ILE A 61 -4.05 2.41 -5.46
CA ILE A 61 -5.49 2.26 -5.31
C ILE A 61 -6.14 2.73 -6.60
N ILE A 62 -6.94 1.88 -7.20
CA ILE A 62 -7.61 2.17 -8.48
C ILE A 62 -9.11 2.39 -8.32
N ASN A 63 -9.59 2.26 -7.09
CA ASN A 63 -11.01 2.40 -6.82
C ASN A 63 -11.21 2.94 -5.42
#